data_ef8042b41a9a5185916001a48a03afd6
#
_entry.id   ef8042b41a9a5185916001a48a03afd6
#
_cell.length_a   1.000
_cell.length_b   1.000
_cell.length_c   1.000
_cell.angle_alpha   90.00
_cell.angle_beta   90.00
_cell.angle_gamma   90.00
#
_symmetry.space_group_name_H-M   'P 1'
#
loop_
_entity.id
_entity.type
_entity.pdbx_description
1 polymer ?
#
loop_
_entity_poly.entity_id
_entity_poly.type
_entity_poly.pdbx_seq_one_letter_code
_entity_poly.pdbx_strand_id
1 'polypeptide(L)'
;RLSLVGSEMCIRDRHITELIRKGADRGASIILFPELCITSYTCGDLIQQPALLHAAEQALGYILAQTRELPIVAIVGMPVTYGNALYNCAVVFAQGRIHGVVPKTYIPNYSEFYEARCFMSGEEIGLATIRMCGQDTDFGRNMLFNIGGVKFGVEICEDMWVPAAPSLHQAVDGAQILFNLSASPEVLGKHNYLLTLVKSQSARTQSAYIY
;
A
#
# COMPACT_ATOMS: atom_id res chain seq x y z
N ARG A 1 -23.60 13.02 -7.72
CA ARG A 1 -22.22 13.08 -7.19
C ARG A 1 -21.65 11.69 -6.86
N LEU A 2 -22.45 10.77 -6.33
CA LEU A 2 -22.02 9.38 -6.09
C LEU A 2 -21.65 8.63 -7.40
N SER A 3 -22.31 8.95 -8.51
CA SER A 3 -22.00 8.37 -9.82
C SER A 3 -20.63 8.82 -10.36
N LEU A 4 -20.17 10.03 -10.03
CA LEU A 4 -18.85 10.53 -10.42
C LEU A 4 -17.73 9.81 -9.68
N VAL A 5 -17.89 9.57 -8.37
CA VAL A 5 -16.91 8.78 -7.57
C VAL A 5 -16.82 7.36 -8.10
N GLY A 6 -17.95 6.72 -8.41
CA GLY A 6 -17.97 5.37 -9.00
C GLY A 6 -17.30 5.32 -10.37
N SER A 7 -17.54 6.30 -11.25
CA SER A 7 -16.93 6.32 -12.60
C SER A 7 -15.43 6.57 -12.55
N GLU A 8 -14.94 7.44 -11.67
CA GLU A 8 -13.51 7.69 -11.48
C GLU A 8 -12.78 6.46 -10.94
N MET A 9 -13.39 5.71 -10.03
CA MET A 9 -12.83 4.46 -9.53
C MET A 9 -12.78 3.39 -10.61
N CYS A 10 -13.81 3.24 -11.45
CA CYS A 10 -13.80 2.34 -12.62
C CYS A 10 -12.75 2.69 -13.67
N ILE A 11 -12.28 3.93 -13.73
CA ILE A 11 -11.15 4.34 -14.58
C ILE A 11 -9.83 3.91 -13.94
N ARG A 12 -9.67 4.12 -12.63
CA ARG A 12 -8.45 3.77 -11.89
C ARG A 12 -8.21 2.26 -11.84
N ASP A 13 -9.22 1.46 -11.53
CA ASP A 13 -9.10 0.01 -11.47
C ASP A 13 -8.66 -0.58 -12.83
N ARG A 14 -9.18 -0.05 -13.93
CA ARG A 14 -8.75 -0.41 -15.28
C ARG A 14 -7.30 -0.02 -15.56
N HIS A 15 -6.89 1.21 -15.20
CA HIS A 15 -5.51 1.67 -15.36
C HIS A 15 -4.54 0.84 -14.53
N ILE A 16 -4.88 0.53 -13.27
CA ILE A 16 -4.07 -0.35 -12.41
C ILE A 16 -3.94 -1.73 -13.08
N THR A 17 -5.05 -2.30 -13.55
CA THR A 17 -5.06 -3.59 -14.24
C THR A 17 -4.18 -3.58 -15.49
N GLU A 18 -4.26 -2.54 -16.32
CA GLU A 18 -3.43 -2.37 -17.52
C GLU A 18 -1.94 -2.26 -17.18
N LEU A 19 -1.59 -1.53 -16.12
CA LEU A 19 -0.21 -1.39 -15.66
C LEU A 19 0.34 -2.71 -15.11
N ILE A 20 -0.48 -3.50 -14.40
CA ILE A 20 -0.09 -4.85 -13.95
C ILE A 20 0.20 -5.75 -15.15
N ARG A 21 -0.66 -5.75 -16.17
CA ARG A 21 -0.43 -6.50 -17.41
C ARG A 21 0.87 -6.08 -18.11
N LYS A 22 1.07 -4.77 -18.30
CA LYS A 22 2.30 -4.22 -18.88
C LYS A 22 3.55 -4.60 -18.08
N GLY A 23 3.45 -4.64 -16.75
CA GLY A 23 4.52 -5.09 -15.87
C GLY A 23 4.85 -6.56 -16.10
N ALA A 24 3.83 -7.42 -16.13
CA ALA A 24 3.98 -8.86 -16.40
C ALA A 24 4.58 -9.12 -17.80
N ASP A 25 4.09 -8.42 -18.84
CA ASP A 25 4.59 -8.52 -20.22
C ASP A 25 6.08 -8.11 -20.33
N ARG A 26 6.55 -7.24 -19.44
CA ARG A 26 7.95 -6.83 -19.37
C ARG A 26 8.81 -7.73 -18.46
N GLY A 27 8.24 -8.78 -17.90
CA GLY A 27 8.94 -9.73 -17.03
C GLY A 27 9.15 -9.23 -15.60
N ALA A 28 8.41 -8.21 -15.15
CA ALA A 28 8.48 -7.77 -13.76
C ALA A 28 7.87 -8.85 -12.84
N SER A 29 8.55 -9.17 -11.75
CA SER A 29 8.07 -10.09 -10.73
C SER A 29 7.15 -9.42 -9.71
N ILE A 30 7.39 -8.12 -9.44
CA ILE A 30 6.60 -7.31 -8.51
C ILE A 30 6.33 -5.94 -9.14
N ILE A 31 5.13 -5.41 -8.93
CA ILE A 31 4.76 -4.04 -9.29
C ILE A 31 4.22 -3.31 -8.06
N LEU A 32 4.74 -2.10 -7.83
CA LEU A 32 4.34 -1.21 -6.74
C LEU A 32 3.49 -0.06 -7.27
N PHE A 33 2.38 0.23 -6.60
CA PHE A 33 1.52 1.37 -6.86
C PHE A 33 1.59 2.40 -5.72
N PRO A 34 1.23 3.67 -5.98
CA PRO A 34 1.21 4.70 -4.95
C PRO A 34 0.26 4.41 -3.79
N GLU A 35 0.51 5.08 -2.67
CA GLU A 35 -0.38 5.14 -1.50
C GLU A 35 -1.79 5.57 -1.89
N LEU A 36 -2.81 4.87 -1.37
CA LEU A 36 -4.24 5.12 -1.64
C LEU A 36 -4.61 5.19 -3.14
N CYS A 37 -3.85 4.50 -4.01
CA CYS A 37 -4.04 4.56 -5.46
C CYS A 37 -5.43 4.09 -5.93
N ILE A 38 -6.11 3.23 -5.18
CA ILE A 38 -7.46 2.76 -5.53
C ILE A 38 -8.50 3.89 -5.37
N THR A 39 -8.43 4.67 -4.29
CA THR A 39 -9.39 5.76 -4.01
C THR A 39 -8.91 7.13 -4.48
N SER A 40 -7.65 7.39 -4.49
CA SER A 40 -6.91 8.65 -4.48
C SER A 40 -6.60 9.13 -3.06
N TYR A 41 -5.41 9.70 -2.89
CA TYR A 41 -5.01 10.35 -1.64
C TYR A 41 -5.83 11.62 -1.37
N THR A 42 -6.26 12.34 -2.42
CA THR A 42 -6.90 13.65 -2.34
C THR A 42 -8.43 13.61 -2.26
N CYS A 43 -9.05 12.47 -1.91
CA CYS A 43 -10.51 12.42 -1.77
C CYS A 43 -11.05 13.06 -0.48
N GLY A 44 -10.19 13.57 0.40
CA GLY A 44 -10.58 14.32 1.60
C GLY A 44 -11.55 13.54 2.50
N ASP A 45 -12.57 14.21 3.00
CA ASP A 45 -13.56 13.60 3.91
C ASP A 45 -14.40 12.48 3.26
N LEU A 46 -14.37 12.34 1.94
CA LEU A 46 -15.04 11.23 1.27
C LEU A 46 -14.47 9.88 1.66
N ILE A 47 -13.21 9.83 2.13
CA ILE A 47 -12.55 8.59 2.54
C ILE A 47 -13.29 7.85 3.65
N GLN A 48 -14.08 8.56 4.46
CA GLN A 48 -14.86 7.98 5.55
C GLN A 48 -16.26 7.53 5.12
N GLN A 49 -16.64 7.78 3.87
CA GLN A 49 -17.98 7.42 3.39
C GLN A 49 -18.08 5.91 3.11
N PRO A 50 -19.07 5.19 3.70
CA PRO A 50 -19.23 3.75 3.46
C PRO A 50 -19.34 3.39 1.97
N ALA A 51 -19.96 4.26 1.17
CA ALA A 51 -20.09 4.05 -0.27
C ALA A 51 -18.73 4.03 -0.98
N LEU A 52 -17.77 4.89 -0.55
CA LEU A 52 -16.41 4.91 -1.12
C LEU A 52 -15.62 3.68 -0.69
N LEU A 53 -15.73 3.27 0.58
CA LEU A 53 -15.04 2.09 1.10
C LEU A 53 -15.53 0.82 0.42
N HIS A 54 -16.84 0.68 0.24
CA HIS A 54 -17.41 -0.44 -0.50
C HIS A 54 -16.97 -0.46 -1.97
N ALA A 55 -16.97 0.69 -2.63
CA ALA A 55 -16.50 0.80 -4.01
C ALA A 55 -15.00 0.50 -4.14
N ALA A 56 -14.17 0.86 -3.13
CA ALA A 56 -12.75 0.52 -3.09
C ALA A 56 -12.53 -1.00 -3.02
N GLU A 57 -13.30 -1.70 -2.19
CA GLU A 57 -13.24 -3.17 -2.13
C GLU A 57 -13.71 -3.81 -3.43
N GLN A 58 -14.78 -3.30 -4.07
CA GLN A 58 -15.22 -3.77 -5.37
C GLN A 58 -14.15 -3.57 -6.46
N ALA A 59 -13.47 -2.42 -6.46
CA ALA A 59 -12.37 -2.13 -7.38
C ALA A 59 -11.20 -3.12 -7.19
N LEU A 60 -10.82 -3.41 -5.94
CA LEU A 60 -9.83 -4.45 -5.65
C LEU A 60 -10.30 -5.81 -6.18
N GLY A 61 -11.55 -6.20 -5.91
CA GLY A 61 -12.13 -7.46 -6.41
C GLY A 61 -12.07 -7.57 -7.93
N TYR A 62 -12.34 -6.47 -8.64
CA TYR A 62 -12.19 -6.40 -10.11
C TYR A 62 -10.74 -6.61 -10.53
N ILE A 63 -9.77 -5.92 -9.92
CA ILE A 63 -8.35 -6.05 -10.21
C ILE A 63 -7.89 -7.50 -9.99
N LEU A 64 -8.23 -8.10 -8.86
CA LEU A 64 -7.91 -9.50 -8.54
C LEU A 64 -8.41 -10.46 -9.63
N ALA A 65 -9.66 -10.29 -10.05
CA ALA A 65 -10.26 -11.14 -11.10
C ALA A 65 -9.56 -10.97 -12.45
N GLN A 66 -9.24 -9.72 -12.83
CA GLN A 66 -8.63 -9.40 -14.12
C GLN A 66 -7.16 -9.77 -14.23
N THR A 67 -6.47 -9.98 -13.11
CA THR A 67 -5.03 -10.27 -13.05
C THR A 67 -4.70 -11.66 -12.54
N ARG A 68 -5.72 -12.52 -12.33
CA ARG A 68 -5.55 -13.84 -11.72
C ARG A 68 -4.60 -14.79 -12.46
N GLU A 69 -4.48 -14.64 -13.77
CA GLU A 69 -3.61 -15.49 -14.59
C GLU A 69 -2.21 -14.89 -14.83
N LEU A 70 -1.93 -13.71 -14.26
CA LEU A 70 -0.66 -13.03 -14.47
C LEU A 70 0.37 -13.46 -13.40
N PRO A 71 1.60 -13.83 -13.80
CA PRO A 71 2.65 -14.28 -12.88
C PRO A 71 3.40 -13.09 -12.26
N ILE A 72 2.68 -12.18 -11.62
CA ILE A 72 3.22 -10.96 -11.01
C ILE A 72 2.56 -10.70 -9.66
N VAL A 73 3.35 -10.28 -8.69
CA VAL A 73 2.84 -9.73 -7.42
C VAL A 73 2.53 -8.25 -7.60
N ALA A 74 1.38 -7.81 -7.15
CA ALA A 74 1.04 -6.38 -7.12
C ALA A 74 0.84 -5.90 -5.68
N ILE A 75 1.28 -4.65 -5.43
CA ILE A 75 1.12 -3.96 -4.16
C ILE A 75 0.37 -2.66 -4.43
N VAL A 76 -0.84 -2.52 -3.89
CA VAL A 76 -1.71 -1.35 -4.09
C VAL A 76 -2.08 -0.72 -2.75
N GLY A 77 -2.32 0.60 -2.76
CA GLY A 77 -2.76 1.35 -1.58
C GLY A 77 -4.28 1.57 -1.57
N MET A 78 -4.93 1.32 -0.42
CA MET A 78 -6.36 1.59 -0.24
C MET A 78 -6.75 1.75 1.24
N PRO A 79 -7.88 2.42 1.54
CA PRO A 79 -8.44 2.42 2.88
C PRO A 79 -9.06 1.07 3.22
N VAL A 80 -8.84 0.58 4.44
CA VAL A 80 -9.39 -0.68 4.95
C VAL A 80 -9.98 -0.47 6.34
N THR A 81 -11.20 -0.96 6.55
CA THR A 81 -11.84 -0.94 7.87
C THR A 81 -11.49 -2.22 8.65
N TYR A 82 -11.03 -2.05 9.88
CA TYR A 82 -10.83 -3.15 10.83
C TYR A 82 -11.41 -2.76 12.19
N GLY A 83 -12.30 -3.59 12.74
CA GLY A 83 -13.10 -3.23 13.89
C GLY A 83 -13.95 -1.97 13.60
N ASN A 84 -13.81 -0.95 14.45
CA ASN A 84 -14.51 0.33 14.30
C ASN A 84 -13.59 1.45 13.75
N ALA A 85 -12.45 1.11 13.18
CA ALA A 85 -11.45 2.07 12.74
C ALA A 85 -11.11 1.90 11.26
N LEU A 86 -10.64 2.99 10.64
CA LEU A 86 -10.19 3.04 9.26
C LEU A 86 -8.66 3.14 9.24
N TYR A 87 -8.02 2.36 8.38
CA TYR A 87 -6.58 2.30 8.21
C TYR A 87 -6.20 2.60 6.77
N ASN A 88 -5.10 3.32 6.58
CA ASN A 88 -4.41 3.46 5.30
C ASN A 88 -3.54 2.22 5.10
N CYS A 89 -3.81 1.42 4.09
CA CYS A 89 -3.22 0.09 3.96
C CYS A 89 -2.57 -0.13 2.59
N ALA A 90 -1.53 -0.96 2.61
CA ALA A 90 -1.01 -1.63 1.43
C ALA A 90 -1.59 -3.05 1.36
N VAL A 91 -2.10 -3.42 0.19
CA VAL A 91 -2.61 -4.77 -0.09
C VAL A 91 -1.66 -5.47 -1.04
N VAL A 92 -1.10 -6.59 -0.62
CA VAL A 92 -0.22 -7.45 -1.42
C VAL A 92 -1.02 -8.61 -1.97
N PHE A 93 -1.02 -8.76 -3.28
CA PHE A 93 -1.76 -9.85 -3.93
C PHE A 93 -1.05 -10.39 -5.17
N ALA A 94 -1.37 -11.62 -5.53
CA ALA A 94 -0.93 -12.27 -6.76
C ALA A 94 -1.96 -13.32 -7.18
N GLN A 95 -2.13 -13.52 -8.49
CA GLN A 95 -2.94 -14.61 -9.04
C GLN A 95 -4.36 -14.70 -8.44
N GLY A 96 -5.01 -13.54 -8.24
CA GLY A 96 -6.36 -13.45 -7.69
C GLY A 96 -6.47 -13.69 -6.18
N ARG A 97 -5.34 -13.86 -5.47
CA ARG A 97 -5.30 -14.09 -4.02
C ARG A 97 -4.64 -12.91 -3.30
N ILE A 98 -5.25 -12.47 -2.21
CA ILE A 98 -4.65 -11.53 -1.27
C ILE A 98 -3.73 -12.30 -0.34
N HIS A 99 -2.46 -11.88 -0.26
CA HIS A 99 -1.44 -12.48 0.58
C HIS A 99 -1.26 -11.78 1.92
N GLY A 100 -1.71 -10.54 2.03
CA GLY A 100 -1.70 -9.78 3.26
C GLY A 100 -2.04 -8.31 3.06
N VAL A 101 -2.43 -7.68 4.17
CA VAL A 101 -2.81 -6.27 4.25
C VAL A 101 -1.99 -5.61 5.34
N VAL A 102 -1.17 -4.61 4.97
CA VAL A 102 -0.25 -3.91 5.86
C VAL A 102 -0.78 -2.52 6.17
N PRO A 103 -1.19 -2.22 7.42
CA PRO A 103 -1.60 -0.87 7.79
C PRO A 103 -0.39 0.05 8.00
N LYS A 104 -0.54 1.32 7.61
CA LYS A 104 0.42 2.39 7.87
C LYS A 104 0.63 2.54 9.37
N THR A 105 1.89 2.54 9.80
CA THR A 105 2.26 2.62 11.21
C THR A 105 2.22 4.06 11.71
N TYR A 106 2.86 4.98 11.00
CA TYR A 106 2.98 6.38 11.41
C TYR A 106 2.07 7.28 10.57
N ILE A 107 1.18 7.98 11.24
CA ILE A 107 0.15 8.81 10.60
C ILE A 107 0.62 10.27 10.65
N PRO A 108 0.97 10.91 9.50
CA PRO A 108 1.37 12.30 9.48
C PRO A 108 0.19 13.22 9.82
N ASN A 109 0.44 14.22 10.69
CA ASN A 109 -0.56 15.20 11.10
C ASN A 109 0.09 16.58 11.29
N TYR A 110 0.82 17.04 10.29
CA TYR A 110 1.55 18.30 10.25
C TYR A 110 1.59 18.86 8.83
N SER A 111 1.82 20.18 8.70
CA SER A 111 1.82 20.88 7.40
C SER A 111 0.54 20.64 6.61
N GLU A 112 0.67 20.15 5.38
CA GLU A 112 -0.43 19.75 4.51
C GLU A 112 -1.08 18.41 4.86
N PHE A 113 -0.47 17.65 5.77
CA PHE A 113 -0.96 16.33 6.16
C PHE A 113 -1.86 16.41 7.40
N TYR A 114 -3.04 15.82 7.32
CA TYR A 114 -3.99 15.67 8.43
C TYR A 114 -4.66 14.30 8.41
N GLU A 115 -3.87 13.27 8.13
CA GLU A 115 -4.37 11.89 8.01
C GLU A 115 -4.99 11.36 9.31
N ALA A 116 -4.52 11.82 10.48
CA ALA A 116 -5.07 11.44 11.80
C ALA A 116 -6.57 11.79 11.96
N ARG A 117 -7.13 12.66 11.12
CA ARG A 117 -8.57 12.91 11.04
C ARG A 117 -9.36 11.68 10.54
N CYS A 118 -8.76 10.87 9.69
CA CYS A 118 -9.44 9.79 8.99
C CYS A 118 -8.91 8.41 9.37
N PHE A 119 -7.60 8.29 9.59
CA PHE A 119 -6.92 7.02 9.76
C PHE A 119 -6.36 6.83 11.16
N MET A 120 -6.47 5.61 11.64
CA MET A 120 -5.78 5.15 12.85
C MET A 120 -4.40 4.60 12.52
N SER A 121 -3.47 4.73 13.48
CA SER A 121 -2.15 4.10 13.40
C SER A 121 -2.26 2.58 13.42
N GLY A 122 -1.45 1.92 12.59
CA GLY A 122 -1.26 0.48 12.64
C GLY A 122 -0.32 0.00 13.75
N GLU A 123 0.22 0.91 14.58
CA GLU A 123 1.27 0.60 15.57
C GLU A 123 0.86 -0.48 16.56
N GLU A 124 -0.38 -0.42 17.05
CA GLU A 124 -0.92 -1.38 18.01
C GLU A 124 -1.51 -2.65 17.35
N ILE A 125 -1.49 -2.72 16.02
CA ILE A 125 -2.03 -3.88 15.31
C ILE A 125 -0.97 -4.98 15.29
N GLY A 126 -1.26 -6.06 16.03
CA GLY A 126 -0.56 -7.34 15.87
C GLY A 126 -0.98 -8.05 14.59
N LEU A 127 -0.67 -9.35 14.49
CA LEU A 127 -1.20 -10.17 13.40
C LEU A 127 -2.66 -10.53 13.66
N ALA A 128 -3.54 -10.14 12.75
CA ALA A 128 -4.98 -10.42 12.78
C ALA A 128 -5.40 -11.03 11.44
N THR A 129 -6.63 -11.53 11.37
CA THR A 129 -7.25 -11.97 10.12
C THR A 129 -8.43 -11.07 9.81
N ILE A 130 -8.53 -10.63 8.56
CA ILE A 130 -9.69 -9.87 8.05
C ILE A 130 -10.30 -10.59 6.85
N ARG A 131 -11.59 -10.32 6.62
CA ARG A 131 -12.27 -10.78 5.42
C ARG A 131 -12.38 -9.65 4.40
N MET A 132 -11.82 -9.86 3.20
CA MET A 132 -11.78 -8.86 2.13
C MET A 132 -11.96 -9.55 0.77
N CYS A 133 -12.80 -9.00 -0.11
CA CYS A 133 -13.11 -9.59 -1.43
C CYS A 133 -13.49 -11.08 -1.36
N GLY A 134 -14.21 -11.49 -0.29
CA GLY A 134 -14.62 -12.87 -0.09
C GLY A 134 -13.50 -13.82 0.38
N GLN A 135 -12.30 -13.33 0.67
CA GLN A 135 -11.14 -14.09 1.16
C GLN A 135 -10.82 -13.71 2.61
N ASP A 136 -10.36 -14.69 3.39
CA ASP A 136 -9.73 -14.45 4.68
C ASP A 136 -8.23 -14.22 4.45
N THR A 137 -7.69 -13.13 4.97
CA THR A 137 -6.31 -12.71 4.75
C THR A 137 -5.69 -12.14 6.03
N ASP A 138 -4.37 -12.23 6.13
CA ASP A 138 -3.61 -11.67 7.23
C ASP A 138 -3.62 -10.12 7.17
N PHE A 139 -3.74 -9.51 8.34
CA PHE A 139 -3.71 -8.07 8.56
C PHE A 139 -2.74 -7.73 9.69
N GLY A 140 -1.71 -6.94 9.41
CA GLY A 140 -0.72 -6.58 10.42
C GLY A 140 0.47 -5.81 9.86
N ARG A 141 1.23 -5.12 10.74
CA ARG A 141 2.29 -4.19 10.32
C ARG A 141 3.63 -4.83 9.93
N ASN A 142 4.02 -5.92 10.58
CA ASN A 142 5.36 -6.50 10.45
C ASN A 142 5.37 -7.78 9.60
N MET A 143 4.57 -7.81 8.55
CA MET A 143 4.52 -8.96 7.66
C MET A 143 5.69 -8.96 6.67
N LEU A 144 6.27 -10.15 6.46
CA LEU A 144 7.18 -10.42 5.36
C LEU A 144 6.50 -11.32 4.33
N PHE A 145 6.73 -11.00 3.09
CA PHE A 145 6.25 -11.77 1.94
C PHE A 145 7.43 -12.50 1.28
N ASN A 146 7.15 -13.62 0.63
CA ASN A 146 8.18 -14.38 -0.07
C ASN A 146 7.75 -14.65 -1.52
N ILE A 147 8.65 -14.36 -2.45
CA ILE A 147 8.48 -14.69 -3.86
C ILE A 147 9.76 -15.36 -4.38
N GLY A 148 9.66 -16.64 -4.77
CA GLY A 148 10.80 -17.37 -5.32
C GLY A 148 12.03 -17.44 -4.39
N GLY A 149 11.83 -17.41 -3.08
CA GLY A 149 12.90 -17.42 -2.09
C GLY A 149 13.42 -16.03 -1.69
N VAL A 150 12.96 -14.96 -2.34
CA VAL A 150 13.28 -13.57 -1.98
C VAL A 150 12.23 -13.03 -1.02
N LYS A 151 12.67 -12.60 0.17
CA LYS A 151 11.81 -11.98 1.16
C LYS A 151 11.70 -10.47 0.92
N PHE A 152 10.49 -9.93 1.02
CA PHE A 152 10.28 -8.49 0.94
C PHE A 152 9.32 -7.99 2.02
N GLY A 153 9.51 -6.75 2.41
CA GLY A 153 8.66 -6.01 3.35
C GLY A 153 7.97 -4.84 2.68
N VAL A 154 6.92 -4.33 3.33
CA VAL A 154 6.12 -3.20 2.84
C VAL A 154 5.89 -2.22 3.98
N GLU A 155 6.08 -0.93 3.68
CA GLU A 155 5.73 0.18 4.56
C GLU A 155 5.10 1.33 3.75
N ILE A 156 4.53 2.34 4.39
CA ILE A 156 3.75 3.35 3.68
C ILE A 156 4.23 4.76 4.05
N CYS A 157 4.75 5.47 3.06
CA CYS A 157 5.04 6.91 3.06
C CYS A 157 5.77 7.39 4.32
N GLU A 158 5.06 7.95 5.30
CA GLU A 158 5.60 8.50 6.56
C GLU A 158 6.43 7.47 7.34
N ASP A 159 6.17 6.20 7.18
CA ASP A 159 6.88 5.13 7.87
C ASP A 159 8.40 5.19 7.65
N MET A 160 8.88 5.70 6.50
CA MET A 160 10.31 5.89 6.23
C MET A 160 10.90 7.13 6.94
N TRP A 161 10.07 8.13 7.25
CA TRP A 161 10.54 9.45 7.71
C TRP A 161 10.84 9.49 9.22
N VAL A 162 10.49 8.44 9.94
CA VAL A 162 10.66 8.31 11.39
C VAL A 162 11.96 7.58 11.76
N PRO A 163 12.51 7.82 12.97
CA PRO A 163 13.73 7.15 13.40
C PRO A 163 13.65 5.62 13.45
N ALA A 164 12.49 5.08 13.83
CA ALA A 164 12.25 3.63 13.95
C ALA A 164 11.26 3.15 12.86
N ALA A 165 11.68 3.26 11.61
CA ALA A 165 10.88 2.80 10.48
C ALA A 165 10.54 1.30 10.55
N PRO A 166 9.33 0.86 10.17
CA PRO A 166 8.97 -0.57 10.12
C PRO A 166 9.95 -1.41 9.30
N SER A 167 10.47 -0.85 8.22
CA SER A 167 11.47 -1.48 7.36
C SER A 167 12.76 -1.91 8.08
N LEU A 168 13.11 -1.30 9.23
CA LEU A 168 14.25 -1.75 10.04
C LEU A 168 13.99 -3.13 10.66
N HIS A 169 12.79 -3.33 11.21
CA HIS A 169 12.39 -4.63 11.76
C HIS A 169 12.27 -5.67 10.66
N GLN A 170 11.66 -5.29 9.53
CA GLN A 170 11.53 -6.16 8.36
C GLN A 170 12.89 -6.61 7.83
N ALA A 171 13.90 -5.72 7.80
CA ALA A 171 15.26 -6.07 7.40
C ALA A 171 15.94 -7.02 8.39
N VAL A 172 15.78 -6.81 9.70
CA VAL A 172 16.29 -7.71 10.74
C VAL A 172 15.68 -9.11 10.61
N ASP A 173 14.40 -9.20 10.22
CA ASP A 173 13.69 -10.45 9.97
C ASP A 173 14.03 -11.08 8.60
N GLY A 174 14.91 -10.42 7.83
CA GLY A 174 15.51 -10.95 6.61
C GLY A 174 14.88 -10.46 5.32
N ALA A 175 14.20 -9.31 5.31
CA ALA A 175 13.76 -8.68 4.07
C ALA A 175 14.97 -8.25 3.22
N GLN A 176 14.97 -8.65 1.95
CA GLN A 176 15.99 -8.30 0.96
C GLN A 176 15.55 -7.13 0.08
N ILE A 177 14.24 -6.92 -0.01
CA ILE A 177 13.62 -5.80 -0.73
C ILE A 177 12.60 -5.14 0.19
N LEU A 178 12.57 -3.82 0.20
CA LEU A 178 11.65 -3.02 0.98
C LEU A 178 10.87 -2.11 0.02
N PHE A 179 9.56 -2.14 0.09
CA PHE A 179 8.67 -1.33 -0.73
C PHE A 179 8.00 -0.27 0.13
N ASN A 180 7.99 0.98 -0.34
CA ASN A 180 7.29 2.08 0.30
C ASN A 180 6.29 2.70 -0.68
N LEU A 181 5.00 2.57 -0.38
CA LEU A 181 3.94 3.24 -1.10
C LEU A 181 3.87 4.69 -0.65
N SER A 182 3.98 5.64 -1.57
CA SER A 182 3.97 7.05 -1.20
C SER A 182 3.04 7.89 -2.07
N ALA A 183 2.47 8.93 -1.46
CA ALA A 183 1.71 10.01 -2.10
C ALA A 183 2.22 11.37 -1.57
N SER A 184 3.53 11.53 -1.51
CA SER A 184 4.19 12.71 -0.96
C SER A 184 4.27 13.85 -2.00
N PRO A 185 3.95 15.10 -1.64
CA PRO A 185 4.07 16.21 -2.58
C PRO A 185 5.54 16.48 -2.92
N GLU A 186 5.79 16.78 -4.19
CA GLU A 186 7.09 17.26 -4.65
C GLU A 186 7.15 18.77 -4.43
N VAL A 187 7.92 19.20 -3.42
CA VAL A 187 8.15 20.62 -3.13
C VAL A 187 9.60 20.99 -3.36
N LEU A 188 9.83 22.27 -3.60
CA LEU A 188 11.16 22.80 -3.91
C LEU A 188 12.18 22.41 -2.80
N GLY A 189 13.29 21.79 -3.22
CA GLY A 189 14.35 21.33 -2.31
C GLY A 189 14.14 19.98 -1.65
N LYS A 190 12.96 19.36 -1.71
CA LYS A 190 12.65 18.08 -1.08
C LYS A 190 13.32 16.89 -1.79
N HIS A 191 13.51 16.95 -3.10
CA HIS A 191 14.02 15.85 -3.89
C HIS A 191 15.36 15.28 -3.37
N ASN A 192 16.34 16.15 -3.14
CA ASN A 192 17.65 15.73 -2.66
C ASN A 192 17.59 15.14 -1.25
N TYR A 193 16.72 15.69 -0.40
CA TYR A 193 16.50 15.15 0.95
C TYR A 193 15.86 13.76 0.88
N LEU A 194 14.83 13.57 0.04
CA LEU A 194 14.20 12.29 -0.20
C LEU A 194 15.20 11.24 -0.71
N LEU A 195 16.02 11.60 -1.72
CA LEU A 195 17.07 10.70 -2.22
C LEU A 195 18.06 10.30 -1.12
N THR A 196 18.41 11.23 -0.23
CA THR A 196 19.31 10.95 0.91
C THR A 196 18.66 9.96 1.86
N LEU A 197 17.38 10.13 2.20
CA LEU A 197 16.66 9.19 3.06
C LEU A 197 16.56 7.79 2.44
N VAL A 198 16.15 7.69 1.18
CA VAL A 198 16.03 6.41 0.46
C VAL A 198 17.38 5.68 0.42
N LYS A 199 18.47 6.38 0.07
CA LYS A 199 19.82 5.82 0.06
C LYS A 199 20.27 5.38 1.46
N SER A 200 20.01 6.21 2.48
CA SER A 200 20.33 5.88 3.87
C SER A 200 19.55 4.65 4.34
N GLN A 201 18.27 4.57 4.00
CA GLN A 201 17.42 3.44 4.38
C GLN A 201 17.91 2.15 3.73
N SER A 202 18.20 2.16 2.42
CA SER A 202 18.77 1.03 1.71
C SER A 202 20.13 0.59 2.29
N ALA A 203 21.03 1.54 2.56
CA ALA A 203 22.36 1.26 3.09
C ALA A 203 22.32 0.63 4.49
N ARG A 204 21.54 1.18 5.41
CA ARG A 204 21.49 0.67 6.80
C ARG A 204 20.70 -0.63 6.95
N THR A 205 19.74 -0.90 6.07
CA THR A 205 18.98 -2.16 6.04
C THR A 205 19.68 -3.24 5.21
N GLN A 206 20.67 -2.88 4.41
CA GLN A 206 21.34 -3.76 3.43
C GLN A 206 20.33 -4.43 2.48
N SER A 207 19.26 -3.71 2.15
CA SER A 207 18.16 -4.17 1.29
C SER A 207 17.96 -3.23 0.12
N ALA A 208 17.46 -3.73 -1.01
CA ALA A 208 16.97 -2.86 -2.06
C ALA A 208 15.75 -2.09 -1.52
N TYR A 209 15.73 -0.77 -1.67
CA TYR A 209 14.63 0.08 -1.23
C TYR A 209 13.94 0.72 -2.42
N ILE A 210 12.64 0.45 -2.59
CA ILE A 210 11.81 0.90 -3.70
C ILE A 210 10.79 1.91 -3.16
N TYR A 211 10.83 3.13 -3.71
CA TYR A 211 10.00 4.24 -3.28
C TYR A 211 9.21 4.82 -4.46
#